data_d7e297e0dfe95f107ca8807bd695ca5c
#
_entry.id   d7e297e0dfe95f107ca8807bd695ca5c
#
_cell.length_a   1.000
_cell.length_b   1.000
_cell.length_c   1.000
_cell.angle_alpha   90.00
_cell.angle_beta   90.00
_cell.angle_gamma   90.00
#
_symmetry.space_group_name_H-M   'P 1'
#
loop_
_entity.id
_entity.type
_entity.pdbx_description
1 polymer ?
#
loop_
_entity_poly.entity_id
_entity_poly.type
_entity_poly.pdbx_seq_one_letter_code
_entity_poly.pdbx_strand_id
1 'polypeptide(L)'
;MAWDTEGLVGPEGADWRVPVQELENRRARLSVALSENGIESALIDDPVELYWLTGGRQNGIILIGGKDSDVQTTHWVKRSLERAKFESGGDDCPDPVIAQPRMADLANSIREIGGTEKPATLEGKIPHNRWKFISSKIKSLVGESKDCTSIMYGLREMKSNWEIDMLRESGRINKEMFESIKEKGGLGKTELEMAAVADNVSRKAGFGGRIRMRKWPMDCDRVVIVAGESASIPSYFDSAIGGVGASPISPLGSGHAKVKSNSPVTVDIVHLHRGYVSDCTRIFSAGTLSRVWMERLDHMAEIQKAVVSSLSQGDDCSKAWEIGSFMAKEMGYSDNLMGMNPDKSHFLGHSVGLELDETPVIANGFNRPLCIGGTMAIEPKVIYPDGCIGTEDTFVRTEDGMECLTMGNSFPLFTDWD
;
A
#
# COMPACT_ATOMS: atom_id res chain seq x y z
N MET A 1 -35.98 -8.76 -7.30
CA MET A 1 -35.17 -9.85 -7.81
C MET A 1 -34.21 -10.21 -6.71
N ALA A 2 -34.25 -11.43 -6.21
CA ALA A 2 -33.22 -11.93 -5.33
C ALA A 2 -31.90 -11.93 -6.13
N TRP A 3 -30.87 -11.36 -5.56
CA TRP A 3 -29.59 -11.27 -6.20
C TRP A 3 -28.87 -12.62 -6.05
N ASP A 4 -28.45 -13.20 -7.16
CA ASP A 4 -27.69 -14.44 -7.13
C ASP A 4 -26.27 -14.15 -6.66
N THR A 5 -25.96 -14.59 -5.44
CA THR A 5 -24.63 -14.44 -4.83
C THR A 5 -23.67 -15.58 -5.23
N GLU A 6 -24.16 -16.64 -5.92
CA GLU A 6 -23.33 -17.77 -6.36
C GLU A 6 -22.24 -17.32 -7.34
N GLY A 7 -22.47 -16.25 -8.12
CA GLY A 7 -21.49 -15.63 -9.00
C GLY A 7 -20.43 -14.74 -8.31
N LEU A 8 -20.54 -14.52 -6.99
CA LEU A 8 -19.61 -13.68 -6.21
C LEU A 8 -18.62 -14.51 -5.41
N VAL A 9 -17.91 -15.35 -6.10
CA VAL A 9 -16.90 -16.24 -5.52
C VAL A 9 -15.52 -15.91 -6.07
N GLY A 10 -14.51 -16.20 -5.28
CA GLY A 10 -13.12 -16.14 -5.71
C GLY A 10 -12.73 -17.30 -6.62
N PRO A 11 -11.44 -17.39 -6.96
CA PRO A 11 -10.91 -18.51 -7.75
C PRO A 11 -11.32 -19.86 -7.12
N GLU A 12 -11.66 -20.81 -7.98
CA GLU A 12 -12.00 -22.19 -7.56
C GLU A 12 -13.18 -22.28 -6.57
N GLY A 13 -14.05 -21.27 -6.56
CA GLY A 13 -15.20 -21.22 -5.65
C GLY A 13 -14.86 -20.80 -4.21
N ALA A 14 -13.64 -20.32 -3.95
CA ALA A 14 -13.25 -19.88 -2.63
C ALA A 14 -14.02 -18.63 -2.18
N ASP A 15 -14.36 -18.56 -0.89
CA ASP A 15 -14.90 -17.34 -0.30
C ASP A 15 -13.78 -16.25 -0.26
N TRP A 16 -13.97 -15.18 -1.02
CA TRP A 16 -13.04 -14.07 -1.11
C TRP A 16 -13.41 -12.89 -0.20
N ARG A 17 -14.46 -13.02 0.60
CA ARG A 17 -14.86 -11.97 1.55
C ARG A 17 -13.84 -11.85 2.69
N VAL A 18 -13.81 -10.67 3.31
CA VAL A 18 -13.13 -10.49 4.59
C VAL A 18 -13.92 -11.27 5.66
N PRO A 19 -13.28 -12.07 6.51
CA PRO A 19 -13.97 -12.78 7.57
C PRO A 19 -14.74 -11.82 8.49
N VAL A 20 -15.93 -12.20 8.91
CA VAL A 20 -16.79 -11.37 9.79
C VAL A 20 -16.06 -11.00 11.07
N GLN A 21 -15.39 -11.97 11.71
CA GLN A 21 -14.62 -11.73 12.93
C GLN A 21 -13.51 -10.69 12.74
N GLU A 22 -12.89 -10.65 11.56
CA GLU A 22 -11.88 -9.63 11.24
C GLU A 22 -12.50 -8.24 11.18
N LEU A 23 -13.68 -8.12 10.54
CA LEU A 23 -14.43 -6.86 10.47
C LEU A 23 -14.88 -6.38 11.85
N GLU A 24 -15.35 -7.29 12.70
CA GLU A 24 -15.73 -7.01 14.09
C GLU A 24 -14.54 -6.48 14.89
N ASN A 25 -13.40 -7.16 14.80
CA ASN A 25 -12.19 -6.77 15.50
C ASN A 25 -11.72 -5.35 15.08
N ARG A 26 -11.77 -5.03 13.79
CA ARG A 26 -11.41 -3.71 13.26
C ARG A 26 -12.33 -2.62 13.78
N ARG A 27 -13.64 -2.86 13.76
CA ARG A 27 -14.65 -1.92 14.29
C ARG A 27 -14.50 -1.74 15.79
N ALA A 28 -14.26 -2.82 16.55
CA ALA A 28 -14.02 -2.75 17.98
C ALA A 28 -12.77 -1.94 18.33
N ARG A 29 -11.67 -2.13 17.58
CA ARG A 29 -10.44 -1.33 17.74
C ARG A 29 -10.70 0.16 17.50
N LEU A 30 -11.43 0.51 16.44
CA LEU A 30 -11.79 1.90 16.18
C LEU A 30 -12.71 2.46 17.28
N SER A 31 -13.71 1.72 17.70
CA SER A 31 -14.64 2.11 18.76
C SER A 31 -13.89 2.42 20.09
N VAL A 32 -12.92 1.60 20.47
CA VAL A 32 -12.05 1.87 21.64
C VAL A 32 -11.23 3.14 21.43
N ALA A 33 -10.55 3.27 20.29
CA ALA A 33 -9.72 4.44 20.00
C ALA A 33 -10.51 5.75 19.96
N LEU A 34 -11.77 5.73 19.50
CA LEU A 34 -12.65 6.89 19.55
C LEU A 34 -12.91 7.31 20.99
N SER A 35 -13.30 6.38 21.88
CA SER A 35 -13.54 6.68 23.30
C SER A 35 -12.29 7.23 24.00
N GLU A 36 -11.11 6.63 23.76
CA GLU A 36 -9.83 7.10 24.31
C GLU A 36 -9.48 8.55 23.89
N ASN A 37 -10.00 9.00 22.74
CA ASN A 37 -9.83 10.37 22.26
C ASN A 37 -11.03 11.29 22.55
N GLY A 38 -11.99 10.85 23.38
CA GLY A 38 -13.20 11.60 23.73
C GLY A 38 -14.06 11.93 22.52
N ILE A 39 -14.23 10.96 21.62
CA ILE A 39 -15.04 11.05 20.39
C ILE A 39 -16.24 10.12 20.55
N GLU A 40 -17.47 10.69 20.49
CA GLU A 40 -18.70 9.92 20.61
C GLU A 40 -18.88 8.95 19.42
N SER A 41 -18.57 9.39 18.21
CA SER A 41 -18.71 8.58 17.00
C SER A 41 -17.86 9.09 15.84
N ALA A 42 -17.63 8.25 14.84
CA ALA A 42 -16.97 8.61 13.59
C ALA A 42 -17.80 8.26 12.36
N LEU A 43 -17.89 9.18 11.40
CA LEU A 43 -18.56 9.03 10.11
C LEU A 43 -17.52 8.83 9.03
N ILE A 44 -17.44 7.63 8.49
CA ILE A 44 -16.41 7.20 7.54
C ILE A 44 -17.04 6.99 6.17
N ASP A 45 -16.48 7.64 5.14
CA ASP A 45 -16.92 7.56 3.75
C ASP A 45 -15.80 7.44 2.71
N ASP A 46 -14.55 7.34 3.16
CA ASP A 46 -13.42 7.03 2.29
C ASP A 46 -13.48 5.57 1.81
N PRO A 47 -13.29 5.30 0.50
CA PRO A 47 -13.45 3.95 -0.03
C PRO A 47 -12.46 2.90 0.50
N VAL A 48 -11.26 3.30 0.93
CA VAL A 48 -10.27 2.38 1.51
C VAL A 48 -10.67 2.01 2.93
N GLU A 49 -11.05 3.02 3.71
CA GLU A 49 -11.49 2.83 5.08
C GLU A 49 -12.85 2.09 5.15
N LEU A 50 -13.75 2.34 4.20
CA LEU A 50 -14.99 1.55 4.05
C LEU A 50 -14.67 0.07 3.81
N TYR A 51 -13.73 -0.25 2.91
CA TYR A 51 -13.31 -1.63 2.70
C TYR A 51 -12.73 -2.24 3.98
N TRP A 52 -11.87 -1.53 4.70
CA TRP A 52 -11.27 -2.01 5.93
C TRP A 52 -12.30 -2.31 7.02
N LEU A 53 -13.36 -1.47 7.13
CA LEU A 53 -14.39 -1.59 8.18
C LEU A 53 -15.56 -2.50 7.80
N THR A 54 -15.86 -2.68 6.49
CA THR A 54 -17.07 -3.34 6.03
C THR A 54 -16.84 -4.50 5.06
N GLY A 55 -15.61 -4.78 4.68
CA GLY A 55 -15.27 -5.81 3.67
C GLY A 55 -15.61 -5.44 2.24
N GLY A 56 -16.26 -4.29 2.00
CA GLY A 56 -16.70 -3.85 0.69
C GLY A 56 -16.45 -2.37 0.40
N ARG A 57 -16.57 -1.97 -0.87
CA ARG A 57 -16.40 -0.58 -1.32
C ARG A 57 -17.67 0.01 -1.92
N GLN A 58 -18.82 -0.45 -1.45
CA GLN A 58 -20.07 0.09 -1.97
C GLN A 58 -20.22 1.56 -1.56
N ASN A 59 -20.85 2.35 -2.47
CA ASN A 59 -21.04 3.78 -2.20
C ASN A 59 -21.98 3.94 -1.00
N GLY A 60 -21.44 4.45 0.09
CA GLY A 60 -22.16 4.57 1.36
C GLY A 60 -21.31 5.31 2.40
N ILE A 61 -21.75 5.19 3.64
CA ILE A 61 -21.13 5.79 4.82
C ILE A 61 -21.30 4.78 5.96
N ILE A 62 -20.28 4.57 6.78
CA ILE A 62 -20.45 3.87 8.06
C ILE A 62 -20.32 4.86 9.20
N LEU A 63 -21.27 4.83 10.15
CA LEU A 63 -21.16 5.49 11.44
C LEU A 63 -20.73 4.42 12.46
N ILE A 64 -19.66 4.70 13.19
CA ILE A 64 -19.16 3.83 14.25
C ILE A 64 -19.21 4.60 15.57
N GLY A 65 -19.90 4.04 16.56
CA GLY A 65 -19.94 4.58 17.92
C GLY A 65 -18.64 4.30 18.67
N GLY A 66 -18.22 5.24 19.51
CA GLY A 66 -17.21 5.00 20.52
C GLY A 66 -17.69 3.93 21.52
N LYS A 67 -16.75 3.19 22.12
CA LYS A 67 -17.04 2.08 23.06
C LYS A 67 -17.95 2.49 24.22
N ASP A 68 -17.81 3.73 24.69
CA ASP A 68 -18.55 4.26 25.84
C ASP A 68 -19.77 5.12 25.42
N SER A 69 -20.15 5.09 24.15
CA SER A 69 -21.31 5.81 23.61
C SER A 69 -22.50 4.89 23.36
N ASP A 70 -23.70 5.47 23.35
CA ASP A 70 -24.94 4.79 22.99
C ASP A 70 -25.18 4.69 21.47
N VAL A 71 -24.22 5.15 20.66
CA VAL A 71 -24.34 5.21 19.20
C VAL A 71 -24.24 3.81 18.61
N GLN A 72 -25.31 3.36 17.97
CA GLN A 72 -25.33 2.08 17.26
C GLN A 72 -24.51 2.18 15.96
N THR A 73 -23.48 1.33 15.83
CA THR A 73 -22.76 1.20 14.56
C THR A 73 -23.71 0.81 13.43
N THR A 74 -23.68 1.59 12.34
CA THR A 74 -24.61 1.40 11.21
C THR A 74 -23.93 1.71 9.87
N HIS A 75 -24.02 0.77 8.93
CA HIS A 75 -23.54 0.97 7.57
C HIS A 75 -24.70 1.39 6.64
N TRP A 76 -24.72 2.65 6.24
CA TRP A 76 -25.65 3.22 5.28
C TRP A 76 -25.11 3.11 3.86
N VAL A 77 -25.87 2.42 2.98
CA VAL A 77 -25.46 2.12 1.62
C VAL A 77 -26.33 2.84 0.61
N LYS A 78 -25.72 3.62 -0.27
CA LYS A 78 -26.42 4.40 -1.29
C LYS A 78 -26.81 3.57 -2.51
N ARG A 79 -25.98 2.60 -2.90
CA ARG A 79 -26.21 1.74 -4.07
C ARG A 79 -25.72 0.32 -3.81
N SER A 80 -26.40 -0.65 -4.42
CA SER A 80 -26.03 -2.08 -4.31
C SER A 80 -26.11 -2.61 -2.87
N LEU A 81 -27.24 -2.35 -2.20
CA LEU A 81 -27.44 -2.71 -0.80
C LEU A 81 -27.23 -4.21 -0.55
N GLU A 82 -27.83 -5.08 -1.37
CA GLU A 82 -27.70 -6.54 -1.20
C GLU A 82 -26.27 -7.02 -1.37
N ARG A 83 -25.51 -6.40 -2.28
CA ARG A 83 -24.09 -6.67 -2.43
C ARG A 83 -23.29 -6.21 -1.20
N ALA A 84 -23.58 -5.04 -0.66
CA ALA A 84 -22.93 -4.56 0.56
C ALA A 84 -23.20 -5.47 1.76
N LYS A 85 -24.44 -5.95 1.92
CA LYS A 85 -24.77 -6.94 2.95
C LYS A 85 -23.95 -8.21 2.78
N PHE A 86 -23.90 -8.76 1.57
CA PHE A 86 -23.09 -9.94 1.27
C PHE A 86 -21.62 -9.73 1.61
N GLU A 87 -21.01 -8.63 1.14
CA GLU A 87 -19.59 -8.29 1.36
C GLU A 87 -19.27 -8.09 2.85
N SER A 88 -20.25 -7.60 3.64
CA SER A 88 -20.09 -7.40 5.09
C SER A 88 -20.34 -8.66 5.95
N GLY A 89 -20.55 -9.81 5.30
CA GLY A 89 -20.77 -11.08 6.01
C GLY A 89 -22.16 -11.70 5.83
N GLY A 90 -23.08 -11.02 5.15
CA GLY A 90 -24.45 -11.50 4.96
C GLY A 90 -25.24 -11.52 6.27
N ASP A 91 -25.86 -12.65 6.58
CA ASP A 91 -26.67 -12.83 7.79
C ASP A 91 -25.81 -12.87 9.08
N ASP A 92 -24.51 -13.12 8.95
CA ASP A 92 -23.57 -13.14 10.08
C ASP A 92 -23.06 -11.73 10.45
N CYS A 93 -23.41 -10.69 9.67
CA CYS A 93 -22.98 -9.33 9.98
C CYS A 93 -23.73 -8.80 11.22
N PRO A 94 -23.02 -8.46 12.32
CA PRO A 94 -23.66 -8.05 13.57
C PRO A 94 -24.26 -6.64 13.50
N ASP A 95 -23.77 -5.79 12.61
CA ASP A 95 -24.20 -4.40 12.49
C ASP A 95 -25.20 -4.22 11.35
N PRO A 96 -26.20 -3.33 11.50
CA PRO A 96 -27.15 -3.03 10.43
C PRO A 96 -26.47 -2.51 9.16
N VAL A 97 -26.74 -3.18 8.04
CA VAL A 97 -26.40 -2.72 6.69
C VAL A 97 -27.69 -2.35 5.99
N ILE A 98 -27.99 -1.07 5.88
CA ILE A 98 -29.28 -0.55 5.44
C ILE A 98 -29.16 0.53 4.36
N ALA A 99 -30.27 0.87 3.72
CA ALA A 99 -30.30 1.93 2.72
C ALA A 99 -29.92 3.27 3.34
N GLN A 100 -29.06 4.02 2.65
CA GLN A 100 -28.64 5.35 3.11
C GLN A 100 -29.83 6.33 3.12
N PRO A 101 -30.04 7.06 4.23
CA PRO A 101 -31.04 8.12 4.28
C PRO A 101 -30.72 9.23 3.28
N ARG A 102 -31.70 10.08 2.97
CA ARG A 102 -31.40 11.30 2.22
C ARG A 102 -30.41 12.15 3.02
N MET A 103 -29.42 12.67 2.35
CA MET A 103 -28.36 13.47 3.02
C MET A 103 -28.92 14.70 3.76
N ALA A 104 -30.12 15.17 3.43
CA ALA A 104 -30.80 16.22 4.19
C ALA A 104 -31.24 15.76 5.60
N ASP A 105 -31.47 14.47 5.75
CA ASP A 105 -31.98 13.85 6.98
C ASP A 105 -30.86 13.22 7.83
N LEU A 106 -29.60 13.28 7.37
CA LEU A 106 -28.45 12.60 7.99
C LEU A 106 -28.32 12.87 9.50
N ALA A 107 -28.45 14.14 9.91
CA ALA A 107 -28.35 14.49 11.32
C ALA A 107 -29.46 13.88 12.18
N ASN A 108 -30.68 13.75 11.64
CA ASN A 108 -31.78 13.08 12.33
C ASN A 108 -31.54 11.57 12.41
N SER A 109 -31.07 10.95 11.32
CA SER A 109 -30.72 9.53 11.31
C SER A 109 -29.60 9.18 12.29
N ILE A 110 -28.62 10.08 12.50
CA ILE A 110 -27.61 9.93 13.54
C ILE A 110 -28.25 9.97 14.94
N ARG A 111 -29.20 10.88 15.19
CA ARG A 111 -29.91 10.95 16.49
C ARG A 111 -30.76 9.70 16.76
N GLU A 112 -31.43 9.19 15.72
CA GLU A 112 -32.27 7.97 15.82
C GLU A 112 -31.49 6.74 16.27
N ILE A 113 -30.17 6.70 16.00
CA ILE A 113 -29.28 5.60 16.41
C ILE A 113 -28.38 5.97 17.60
N GLY A 114 -28.76 6.98 18.39
CA GLY A 114 -28.13 7.35 19.66
C GLY A 114 -27.09 8.47 19.59
N GLY A 115 -26.74 8.99 18.40
CA GLY A 115 -25.74 10.05 18.27
C GLY A 115 -26.27 11.42 18.65
N THR A 116 -25.61 12.11 19.53
CA THR A 116 -25.96 13.44 20.03
C THR A 116 -25.00 14.53 19.56
N GLU A 117 -23.74 14.17 19.37
CA GLU A 117 -22.67 15.07 18.93
C GLU A 117 -22.36 14.93 17.42
N LYS A 118 -21.65 15.93 16.88
CA LYS A 118 -21.13 15.82 15.53
C LYS A 118 -20.07 14.71 15.48
N PRO A 119 -20.25 13.70 14.63
CA PRO A 119 -19.25 12.66 14.48
C PRO A 119 -17.92 13.22 13.98
N ALA A 120 -16.84 12.60 14.37
CA ALA A 120 -15.55 12.82 13.75
C ALA A 120 -15.57 12.37 12.28
N THR A 121 -14.73 12.96 11.45
CA THR A 121 -14.63 12.66 10.02
C THR A 121 -13.16 12.48 9.62
N LEU A 122 -12.92 11.99 8.41
CA LEU A 122 -11.56 11.88 7.85
C LEU A 122 -11.16 13.19 7.15
N GLU A 123 -11.18 14.30 7.86
CA GLU A 123 -10.90 15.63 7.29
C GLU A 123 -9.53 15.69 6.60
N GLY A 124 -8.52 15.08 7.19
CA GLY A 124 -7.16 15.02 6.65
C GLY A 124 -6.99 14.08 5.43
N LYS A 125 -8.03 13.31 5.06
CA LYS A 125 -7.96 12.34 3.95
C LYS A 125 -8.93 12.63 2.82
N ILE A 126 -10.18 13.00 3.12
CA ILE A 126 -11.21 13.22 2.11
C ILE A 126 -11.07 14.59 1.42
N PRO A 127 -11.49 14.72 0.15
CA PRO A 127 -11.45 16.02 -0.53
C PRO A 127 -12.25 17.09 0.23
N HIS A 128 -11.72 18.29 0.31
CA HIS A 128 -12.32 19.41 1.06
C HIS A 128 -13.79 19.71 0.69
N ASN A 129 -14.15 19.61 -0.59
CA ASN A 129 -15.54 19.78 -1.01
C ASN A 129 -16.45 18.66 -0.46
N ARG A 130 -15.94 17.44 -0.30
CA ARG A 130 -16.65 16.33 0.32
C ARG A 130 -16.83 16.57 1.81
N TRP A 131 -15.77 16.96 2.50
CA TRP A 131 -15.82 17.32 3.91
C TRP A 131 -16.83 18.46 4.16
N LYS A 132 -16.77 19.56 3.40
CA LYS A 132 -17.75 20.66 3.49
C LYS A 132 -19.18 20.19 3.30
N PHE A 133 -19.42 19.32 2.32
CA PHE A 133 -20.75 18.75 2.05
C PHE A 133 -21.25 17.99 3.27
N ILE A 134 -20.47 17.06 3.84
CA ILE A 134 -20.86 16.27 5.01
C ILE A 134 -21.09 17.19 6.20
N SER A 135 -20.16 18.09 6.52
CA SER A 135 -20.26 19.03 7.64
C SER A 135 -21.54 19.88 7.57
N SER A 136 -21.97 20.28 6.35
CA SER A 136 -23.22 21.00 6.15
C SER A 136 -24.47 20.18 6.52
N LYS A 137 -24.40 18.84 6.43
CA LYS A 137 -25.51 17.93 6.71
C LYS A 137 -25.66 17.58 8.18
N ILE A 138 -24.56 17.64 8.93
CA ILE A 138 -24.53 17.33 10.36
C ILE A 138 -24.48 18.60 11.24
N LYS A 139 -24.62 19.80 10.65
CA LYS A 139 -24.47 21.07 11.35
C LYS A 139 -25.44 21.28 12.53
N SER A 140 -26.58 20.57 12.56
CA SER A 140 -27.58 20.65 13.63
C SER A 140 -27.29 19.76 14.85
N LEU A 141 -26.22 18.93 14.77
CA LEU A 141 -25.70 18.18 15.91
C LEU A 141 -24.83 19.10 16.79
N VAL A 142 -24.65 18.73 18.05
CA VAL A 142 -23.90 19.50 19.04
C VAL A 142 -22.39 19.34 18.82
N GLY A 143 -21.60 20.28 19.35
CA GLY A 143 -20.14 20.19 19.36
C GLY A 143 -19.47 20.53 18.02
N GLU A 144 -18.19 20.25 17.95
CA GLU A 144 -17.34 20.38 16.77
C GLU A 144 -16.98 18.99 16.22
N SER A 145 -16.97 18.84 14.89
CA SER A 145 -16.47 17.62 14.26
C SER A 145 -14.94 17.57 14.41
N LYS A 146 -14.44 16.46 14.94
CA LYS A 146 -12.99 16.20 15.07
C LYS A 146 -12.46 15.50 13.83
N ASP A 147 -11.17 15.64 13.55
CA ASP A 147 -10.47 14.82 12.55
C ASP A 147 -10.01 13.51 13.18
N CYS A 148 -10.46 12.37 12.67
CA CYS A 148 -10.03 11.04 13.11
C CYS A 148 -9.06 10.35 12.12
N THR A 149 -8.52 11.08 11.14
CA THR A 149 -7.63 10.52 10.11
C THR A 149 -6.39 9.85 10.74
N SER A 150 -5.75 10.49 11.71
CA SER A 150 -4.57 9.94 12.40
C SER A 150 -4.90 8.68 13.21
N ILE A 151 -6.09 8.62 13.81
CA ILE A 151 -6.58 7.42 14.51
C ILE A 151 -6.71 6.25 13.53
N MET A 152 -7.39 6.47 12.40
CA MET A 152 -7.53 5.44 11.36
C MET A 152 -6.18 4.95 10.84
N TYR A 153 -5.26 5.86 10.53
CA TYR A 153 -3.93 5.50 10.06
C TYR A 153 -3.16 4.68 11.10
N GLY A 154 -3.18 5.09 12.38
CA GLY A 154 -2.53 4.36 13.46
C GLY A 154 -3.09 2.95 13.66
N LEU A 155 -4.42 2.76 13.54
CA LEU A 155 -5.04 1.43 13.62
C LEU A 155 -4.62 0.51 12.47
N ARG A 156 -4.39 1.05 11.28
CA ARG A 156 -3.98 0.29 10.09
C ARG A 156 -2.48 -0.02 10.05
N GLU A 157 -1.67 0.65 10.86
CA GLU A 157 -0.23 0.34 10.94
C GLU A 157 0.02 -1.07 11.43
N MET A 158 -0.73 -1.54 12.42
CA MET A 158 -0.65 -2.91 12.94
C MET A 158 -1.61 -3.82 12.17
N LYS A 159 -1.06 -4.63 11.28
CA LYS A 159 -1.80 -5.61 10.48
C LYS A 159 -2.20 -6.81 11.35
N SER A 160 -3.41 -7.32 11.13
CA SER A 160 -3.84 -8.59 11.69
C SER A 160 -3.15 -9.77 10.99
N ASN A 161 -3.26 -10.97 11.54
CA ASN A 161 -2.74 -12.18 10.89
C ASN A 161 -3.40 -12.40 9.52
N TRP A 162 -4.71 -12.13 9.40
CA TRP A 162 -5.40 -12.22 8.11
C TRP A 162 -4.85 -11.23 7.08
N GLU A 163 -4.58 -9.98 7.48
CA GLU A 163 -3.98 -8.96 6.60
C GLU A 163 -2.57 -9.36 6.17
N ILE A 164 -1.78 -9.94 7.08
CA ILE A 164 -0.43 -10.45 6.80
C ILE A 164 -0.50 -11.62 5.80
N ASP A 165 -1.48 -12.52 5.91
CA ASP A 165 -1.68 -13.61 4.96
C ASP A 165 -2.04 -13.09 3.55
N MET A 166 -2.82 -11.99 3.45
CA MET A 166 -3.09 -11.34 2.17
C MET A 166 -1.81 -10.73 1.55
N LEU A 167 -0.95 -10.17 2.38
CA LEU A 167 0.36 -9.66 1.96
C LEU A 167 1.31 -10.79 1.50
N ARG A 168 1.34 -11.93 2.20
CA ARG A 168 2.12 -13.11 1.78
C ARG A 168 1.65 -13.65 0.42
N GLU A 169 0.33 -13.72 0.22
CA GLU A 169 -0.21 -14.16 -1.07
C GLU A 169 0.10 -13.13 -2.17
N SER A 170 0.06 -11.84 -1.87
CA SER A 170 0.51 -10.79 -2.80
C SER A 170 1.98 -10.99 -3.17
N GLY A 171 2.86 -11.26 -2.20
CA GLY A 171 4.29 -11.54 -2.42
C GLY A 171 4.53 -12.82 -3.24
N ARG A 172 3.72 -13.87 -3.01
CA ARG A 172 3.78 -15.08 -3.83
C ARG A 172 3.48 -14.81 -5.30
N ILE A 173 2.46 -13.99 -5.56
CA ILE A 173 2.09 -13.61 -6.93
C ILE A 173 3.18 -12.72 -7.56
N ASN A 174 3.80 -11.81 -6.78
CA ASN A 174 4.95 -11.04 -7.24
C ASN A 174 6.04 -11.97 -7.78
N LYS A 175 6.38 -13.04 -7.07
CA LYS A 175 7.37 -14.00 -7.52
C LYS A 175 6.99 -14.61 -8.88
N GLU A 176 5.74 -14.97 -9.10
CA GLU A 176 5.28 -15.47 -10.40
C GLU A 176 5.41 -14.44 -11.52
N MET A 177 5.20 -13.15 -11.20
CA MET A 177 5.42 -12.06 -12.14
C MET A 177 6.90 -11.95 -12.54
N PHE A 178 7.83 -12.03 -11.58
CA PHE A 178 9.27 -12.05 -11.84
C PHE A 178 9.71 -13.29 -12.64
N GLU A 179 9.20 -14.49 -12.32
CA GLU A 179 9.46 -15.70 -13.10
C GLU A 179 9.00 -15.56 -14.55
N SER A 180 7.86 -14.91 -14.76
CA SER A 180 7.36 -14.68 -16.11
C SER A 180 8.23 -13.69 -16.91
N ILE A 181 8.79 -12.66 -16.25
CA ILE A 181 9.75 -11.73 -16.85
C ILE A 181 11.07 -12.46 -17.15
N LYS A 182 11.54 -13.31 -16.24
CA LYS A 182 12.72 -14.15 -16.46
C LYS A 182 12.56 -15.04 -17.69
N GLU A 183 11.39 -15.64 -17.87
CA GLU A 183 11.12 -16.55 -19.01
C GLU A 183 10.97 -15.81 -20.35
N LYS A 184 10.38 -14.61 -20.35
CA LYS A 184 9.89 -13.94 -21.58
C LYS A 184 10.54 -12.59 -21.87
N GLY A 185 11.34 -12.08 -20.94
CA GLY A 185 12.12 -10.85 -21.12
C GLY A 185 13.35 -11.09 -22.00
N GLY A 186 14.20 -10.08 -22.09
CA GLY A 186 15.49 -10.23 -22.75
C GLY A 186 15.84 -9.12 -23.74
N LEU A 187 16.96 -9.32 -24.42
CA LEU A 187 17.57 -8.36 -25.35
C LEU A 187 16.57 -7.84 -26.38
N GLY A 188 16.56 -6.53 -26.58
CA GLY A 188 15.73 -5.84 -27.60
C GLY A 188 14.25 -5.71 -27.26
N LYS A 189 13.77 -6.33 -26.19
CA LYS A 189 12.42 -6.07 -25.65
C LYS A 189 12.34 -4.66 -25.12
N THR A 190 11.18 -4.02 -25.27
CA THR A 190 10.89 -2.76 -24.62
C THR A 190 10.48 -2.97 -23.15
N GLU A 191 10.64 -1.95 -22.34
CA GLU A 191 10.17 -1.93 -20.94
C GLU A 191 8.66 -2.25 -20.88
N LEU A 192 7.84 -1.64 -21.76
CA LEU A 192 6.39 -1.90 -21.86
C LEU A 192 6.05 -3.35 -22.27
N GLU A 193 6.82 -3.96 -23.18
CA GLU A 193 6.60 -5.37 -23.54
C GLU A 193 6.85 -6.28 -22.34
N MET A 194 7.87 -6.00 -21.53
CA MET A 194 8.16 -6.78 -20.32
C MET A 194 7.14 -6.51 -19.21
N ALA A 195 6.71 -5.26 -19.03
CA ALA A 195 5.64 -4.91 -18.09
C ALA A 195 4.34 -5.65 -18.45
N ALA A 196 3.97 -5.73 -19.73
CA ALA A 196 2.79 -6.45 -20.17
C ALA A 196 2.85 -7.97 -19.85
N VAL A 197 4.05 -8.57 -19.84
CA VAL A 197 4.24 -9.97 -19.43
C VAL A 197 3.88 -10.17 -17.96
N ALA A 198 4.40 -9.32 -17.07
CA ALA A 198 4.10 -9.35 -15.63
C ALA A 198 2.62 -9.01 -15.38
N ASP A 199 2.09 -8.01 -16.08
CA ASP A 199 0.69 -7.60 -16.01
C ASP A 199 -0.28 -8.75 -16.31
N ASN A 200 0.04 -9.59 -17.29
CA ASN A 200 -0.80 -10.73 -17.62
C ASN A 200 -0.90 -11.73 -16.45
N VAL A 201 0.19 -11.98 -15.73
CA VAL A 201 0.19 -12.83 -14.51
C VAL A 201 -0.66 -12.20 -13.42
N SER A 202 -0.37 -10.94 -13.07
CA SER A 202 -1.09 -10.19 -12.06
C SER A 202 -2.60 -10.14 -12.33
N ARG A 203 -2.99 -9.90 -13.59
CA ARG A 203 -4.41 -9.83 -13.97
C ARG A 203 -5.11 -11.19 -13.82
N LYS A 204 -4.45 -12.27 -14.20
CA LYS A 204 -4.98 -13.64 -14.03
C LYS A 204 -5.10 -14.03 -12.56
N ALA A 205 -4.21 -13.53 -11.72
CA ALA A 205 -4.26 -13.72 -10.25
C ALA A 205 -5.31 -12.82 -9.55
N GLY A 206 -6.12 -12.08 -10.30
CA GLY A 206 -7.25 -11.32 -9.73
C GLY A 206 -6.98 -9.85 -9.42
N PHE A 207 -5.90 -9.25 -9.94
CA PHE A 207 -5.64 -7.82 -9.73
C PHE A 207 -6.79 -6.95 -10.22
N GLY A 208 -7.36 -6.16 -9.30
CA GLY A 208 -8.56 -5.34 -9.53
C GLY A 208 -8.34 -4.02 -10.27
N GLY A 209 -7.08 -3.63 -10.56
CA GLY A 209 -6.79 -2.58 -11.51
C GLY A 209 -6.31 -1.23 -10.97
N ARG A 210 -6.07 -1.03 -9.66
CA ARG A 210 -5.53 0.24 -9.13
C ARG A 210 -4.68 0.04 -7.90
N ILE A 211 -3.49 0.64 -7.89
CA ILE A 211 -2.71 0.92 -6.69
C ILE A 211 -3.25 2.20 -6.06
N ARG A 212 -3.37 2.22 -4.74
CA ARG A 212 -3.82 3.40 -4.00
C ARG A 212 -2.67 4.05 -3.30
N MET A 213 -2.69 5.39 -3.32
CA MET A 213 -1.71 6.23 -2.66
C MET A 213 -2.42 7.13 -1.65
N ARG A 214 -1.78 7.38 -0.50
CA ARG A 214 -2.20 8.40 0.48
C ARG A 214 -1.79 9.78 0.05
N LYS A 215 -0.55 9.92 -0.44
CA LYS A 215 0.05 11.20 -0.81
C LYS A 215 -0.56 11.70 -2.11
N TRP A 216 -1.31 12.81 -2.01
CA TRP A 216 -1.84 13.49 -3.19
C TRP A 216 -0.73 14.33 -3.85
N PRO A 217 -0.65 14.44 -5.17
CA PRO A 217 -1.50 13.85 -6.23
C PRO A 217 -0.94 12.55 -6.84
N MET A 218 -0.26 11.74 -6.05
CA MET A 218 0.49 10.59 -6.55
C MET A 218 -0.43 9.47 -7.02
N ASP A 219 -0.09 8.89 -8.17
CA ASP A 219 -0.54 7.60 -8.65
C ASP A 219 0.68 6.81 -9.15
N CYS A 220 0.59 5.50 -9.18
CA CYS A 220 1.70 4.61 -9.54
C CYS A 220 1.19 3.48 -10.43
N ASP A 221 2.01 3.11 -11.41
CA ASP A 221 1.85 1.84 -12.11
C ASP A 221 2.40 0.70 -11.24
N ARG A 222 1.87 -0.50 -11.43
CA ARG A 222 2.25 -1.68 -10.63
C ARG A 222 3.51 -2.38 -11.14
N VAL A 223 3.92 -2.16 -12.38
CA VAL A 223 5.11 -2.77 -12.98
C VAL A 223 5.98 -1.67 -13.57
N VAL A 224 6.96 -1.29 -12.82
CA VAL A 224 7.97 -0.32 -13.23
C VAL A 224 9.19 -1.09 -13.71
N ILE A 225 9.44 -1.10 -15.01
CA ILE A 225 10.65 -1.66 -15.60
C ILE A 225 11.40 -0.53 -16.28
N VAL A 226 12.65 -0.34 -15.89
CA VAL A 226 13.51 0.71 -16.43
C VAL A 226 14.87 0.13 -16.83
N ALA A 227 15.28 0.38 -18.07
CA ALA A 227 16.46 -0.22 -18.68
C ALA A 227 17.56 0.80 -18.96
N GLY A 228 18.72 0.63 -18.35
CA GLY A 228 19.89 1.48 -18.57
C GLY A 228 19.58 2.96 -18.31
N GLU A 229 19.87 3.83 -19.26
CA GLU A 229 19.71 5.29 -19.16
C GLU A 229 18.29 5.73 -18.80
N SER A 230 17.24 4.96 -19.17
CA SER A 230 15.85 5.25 -18.80
C SER A 230 15.67 5.29 -17.28
N ALA A 231 16.40 4.47 -16.52
CA ALA A 231 16.33 4.43 -15.07
C ALA A 231 16.84 5.71 -14.39
N SER A 232 17.65 6.51 -15.08
CA SER A 232 18.20 7.76 -14.56
C SER A 232 17.28 8.97 -14.70
N ILE A 233 16.19 8.83 -15.44
CA ILE A 233 15.26 9.92 -15.71
C ILE A 233 14.35 10.08 -14.48
N PRO A 234 14.41 11.19 -13.75
CA PRO A 234 13.53 11.43 -12.62
C PRO A 234 12.10 11.69 -13.08
N SER A 235 11.14 11.33 -12.24
CA SER A 235 9.71 11.60 -12.49
C SER A 235 9.15 12.56 -11.45
N TYR A 236 7.85 12.86 -11.55
CA TYR A 236 7.12 13.61 -10.52
C TYR A 236 6.92 12.82 -9.22
N PHE A 237 7.21 11.53 -9.25
CA PHE A 237 7.01 10.61 -8.15
C PHE A 237 8.20 10.64 -7.18
N ASP A 238 7.93 10.70 -5.89
CA ASP A 238 8.93 10.66 -4.82
C ASP A 238 9.37 9.20 -4.58
N SER A 239 10.15 8.68 -5.53
CA SER A 239 10.70 7.32 -5.53
C SER A 239 12.14 7.33 -6.02
N ALA A 240 12.90 6.30 -5.65
CA ALA A 240 14.23 6.07 -6.19
C ALA A 240 14.21 5.77 -7.69
N ILE A 241 13.12 5.20 -8.22
CA ILE A 241 12.97 4.85 -9.62
C ILE A 241 12.11 5.87 -10.33
N GLY A 242 12.63 6.46 -11.40
CA GLY A 242 11.89 7.31 -12.32
C GLY A 242 11.43 6.54 -13.55
N GLY A 243 12.07 6.82 -14.67
CA GLY A 243 11.76 6.25 -15.99
C GLY A 243 11.06 7.24 -16.89
N VAL A 244 11.11 6.98 -18.19
CA VAL A 244 10.48 7.85 -19.20
C VAL A 244 8.96 7.74 -19.18
N GLY A 245 8.44 6.57 -18.80
CA GLY A 245 7.02 6.28 -18.87
C GLY A 245 6.49 6.11 -20.29
N ALA A 246 5.22 5.79 -20.41
CA ALA A 246 4.56 5.56 -21.70
C ALA A 246 4.26 6.85 -22.48
N SER A 247 4.10 7.96 -21.78
CA SER A 247 3.80 9.27 -22.38
C SER A 247 3.88 10.39 -21.32
N PRO A 248 3.84 11.70 -21.73
CA PRO A 248 3.88 12.81 -20.78
C PRO A 248 2.74 12.86 -19.75
N ILE A 249 1.63 12.17 -19.94
CA ILE A 249 0.56 12.03 -18.93
C ILE A 249 0.82 10.87 -17.96
N SER A 250 1.73 9.96 -18.32
CA SER A 250 2.18 8.84 -17.50
C SER A 250 3.73 8.81 -17.51
N PRO A 251 4.38 9.82 -16.86
CA PRO A 251 5.82 10.05 -16.96
C PRO A 251 6.58 9.31 -15.86
N LEU A 252 6.22 8.06 -15.58
CA LEU A 252 6.82 7.20 -14.58
C LEU A 252 6.93 5.77 -15.13
N GLY A 253 8.06 5.11 -14.85
CA GLY A 253 8.24 3.68 -15.09
C GLY A 253 8.42 3.33 -16.55
N SER A 254 7.80 2.22 -16.94
CA SER A 254 8.04 1.55 -18.20
C SER A 254 7.67 2.39 -19.42
N GLY A 255 8.63 2.52 -20.33
CA GLY A 255 8.49 3.24 -21.59
C GLY A 255 8.87 2.38 -22.80
N HIS A 256 9.28 3.06 -23.87
CA HIS A 256 9.68 2.43 -25.13
C HIS A 256 11.20 2.13 -25.20
N ALA A 257 11.97 2.37 -24.13
CA ALA A 257 13.38 2.02 -24.10
C ALA A 257 13.53 0.49 -24.21
N LYS A 258 14.60 0.09 -24.89
CA LYS A 258 14.88 -1.33 -25.14
C LYS A 258 16.01 -1.83 -24.28
N VAL A 259 15.89 -3.05 -23.82
CA VAL A 259 16.97 -3.77 -23.15
C VAL A 259 18.18 -3.85 -24.06
N LYS A 260 19.32 -3.35 -23.57
CA LYS A 260 20.63 -3.41 -24.20
C LYS A 260 21.48 -4.50 -23.53
N SER A 261 22.49 -5.04 -24.27
CA SER A 261 23.40 -6.02 -23.67
C SER A 261 24.23 -5.40 -22.55
N ASN A 262 24.47 -6.20 -21.49
CA ASN A 262 25.33 -5.84 -20.35
C ASN A 262 24.95 -4.54 -19.64
N SER A 263 23.66 -4.18 -19.68
CA SER A 263 23.12 -2.98 -19.04
C SER A 263 22.10 -3.38 -17.97
N PRO A 264 22.07 -2.75 -16.79
CA PRO A 264 21.11 -3.09 -15.76
C PRO A 264 19.68 -2.77 -16.20
N VAL A 265 18.79 -3.68 -15.88
CA VAL A 265 17.33 -3.50 -16.00
C VAL A 265 16.76 -3.68 -14.61
N THR A 266 16.26 -2.61 -14.04
CA THR A 266 15.59 -2.64 -12.75
C THR A 266 14.12 -2.97 -12.99
N VAL A 267 13.67 -4.01 -12.33
CA VAL A 267 12.28 -4.47 -12.34
C VAL A 267 11.73 -4.28 -10.94
N ASP A 268 10.76 -3.39 -10.80
CA ASP A 268 10.10 -3.04 -9.56
C ASP A 268 8.59 -3.33 -9.71
N ILE A 269 8.07 -4.19 -8.83
CA ILE A 269 6.72 -4.72 -8.98
C ILE A 269 5.92 -4.54 -7.70
N VAL A 270 4.84 -3.79 -7.84
CA VAL A 270 3.76 -3.68 -6.86
C VAL A 270 2.62 -4.62 -7.25
N HIS A 271 2.24 -5.55 -6.39
CA HIS A 271 1.05 -6.35 -6.58
C HIS A 271 0.08 -6.19 -5.42
N LEU A 272 -1.21 -6.40 -5.68
CA LEU A 272 -2.26 -6.36 -4.68
C LEU A 272 -3.07 -7.65 -4.68
N HIS A 273 -3.08 -8.34 -3.55
CA HIS A 273 -4.04 -9.41 -3.30
C HIS A 273 -5.11 -8.94 -2.33
N ARG A 274 -6.39 -9.00 -2.74
CA ARG A 274 -7.55 -8.48 -1.95
C ARG A 274 -7.34 -7.07 -1.38
N GLY A 275 -6.61 -6.22 -2.12
CA GLY A 275 -6.33 -4.83 -1.75
C GLY A 275 -5.01 -4.61 -0.99
N TYR A 276 -4.37 -5.66 -0.47
CA TYR A 276 -3.11 -5.57 0.28
C TYR A 276 -1.91 -5.61 -0.64
N VAL A 277 -1.05 -4.61 -0.47
CA VAL A 277 0.09 -4.31 -1.34
C VAL A 277 1.35 -5.04 -0.88
N SER A 278 2.02 -5.73 -1.80
CA SER A 278 3.43 -6.10 -1.67
C SER A 278 4.25 -5.39 -2.72
N ASP A 279 5.47 -5.01 -2.36
CA ASP A 279 6.42 -4.26 -3.17
C ASP A 279 7.78 -4.94 -3.18
N CYS A 280 8.39 -5.08 -4.36
CA CYS A 280 9.71 -5.71 -4.45
C CYS A 280 10.42 -5.41 -5.77
N THR A 281 11.74 -5.29 -5.69
CA THR A 281 12.65 -5.00 -6.82
C THR A 281 13.70 -6.09 -7.00
N ARG A 282 13.96 -6.44 -8.26
CA ARG A 282 15.07 -7.30 -8.70
C ARG A 282 15.73 -6.74 -9.96
N ILE A 283 16.97 -7.16 -10.18
CA ILE A 283 17.81 -6.70 -11.29
C ILE A 283 17.93 -7.79 -12.33
N PHE A 284 17.84 -7.38 -13.59
CA PHE A 284 18.02 -8.23 -14.76
C PHE A 284 19.06 -7.62 -15.71
N SER A 285 19.61 -8.44 -16.60
CA SER A 285 20.43 -7.98 -17.72
C SER A 285 20.38 -8.99 -18.85
N ALA A 286 20.51 -8.54 -20.08
CA ALA A 286 20.85 -9.42 -21.20
C ALA A 286 22.39 -9.49 -21.31
N GLY A 287 22.95 -10.56 -20.78
CA GLY A 287 24.40 -10.74 -20.61
C GLY A 287 24.94 -10.18 -19.29
N THR A 288 26.22 -10.39 -19.08
CA THR A 288 26.91 -10.15 -17.81
C THR A 288 27.03 -8.66 -17.48
N LEU A 289 26.60 -8.26 -16.29
CA LEU A 289 26.88 -6.93 -15.77
C LEU A 289 28.36 -6.76 -15.40
N SER A 290 28.85 -5.53 -15.50
CA SER A 290 30.21 -5.22 -15.08
C SER A 290 30.39 -5.48 -13.57
N ARG A 291 31.64 -5.74 -13.14
CA ARG A 291 31.97 -5.91 -11.74
C ARG A 291 31.49 -4.74 -10.87
N VAL A 292 31.56 -3.52 -11.38
CA VAL A 292 31.14 -2.31 -10.67
C VAL A 292 29.63 -2.34 -10.40
N TRP A 293 28.81 -2.79 -11.35
CA TRP A 293 27.36 -2.92 -11.14
C TRP A 293 27.06 -4.01 -10.11
N MET A 294 27.75 -5.14 -10.17
CA MET A 294 27.54 -6.23 -9.20
C MET A 294 27.95 -5.83 -7.78
N GLU A 295 29.09 -5.14 -7.60
CA GLU A 295 29.50 -4.58 -6.30
C GLU A 295 28.47 -3.60 -5.73
N ARG A 296 27.87 -2.75 -6.58
CA ARG A 296 26.78 -1.84 -6.17
C ARG A 296 25.58 -2.61 -5.66
N LEU A 297 25.17 -3.69 -6.37
CA LEU A 297 24.05 -4.52 -5.96
C LEU A 297 24.32 -5.19 -4.59
N ASP A 298 25.50 -5.77 -4.42
CA ASP A 298 25.92 -6.40 -3.17
C ASP A 298 25.89 -5.38 -2.01
N HIS A 299 26.39 -4.17 -2.21
CA HIS A 299 26.35 -3.09 -1.22
C HIS A 299 24.91 -2.68 -0.87
N MET A 300 24.01 -2.60 -1.85
CA MET A 300 22.58 -2.31 -1.56
C MET A 300 21.94 -3.44 -0.75
N ALA A 301 22.29 -4.68 -1.04
CA ALA A 301 21.81 -5.83 -0.24
C ALA A 301 22.38 -5.81 1.19
N GLU A 302 23.63 -5.36 1.39
CA GLU A 302 24.21 -5.17 2.73
C GLU A 302 23.50 -4.06 3.51
N ILE A 303 23.19 -2.94 2.87
CA ILE A 303 22.42 -1.84 3.47
C ILE A 303 21.03 -2.32 3.85
N GLN A 304 20.33 -3.04 2.97
CA GLN A 304 19.01 -3.60 3.28
C GLN A 304 19.08 -4.50 4.52
N LYS A 305 20.05 -5.41 4.61
CA LYS A 305 20.24 -6.30 5.77
C LYS A 305 20.49 -5.52 7.07
N ALA A 306 21.27 -4.44 7.02
CA ALA A 306 21.55 -3.61 8.18
C ALA A 306 20.28 -2.87 8.66
N VAL A 307 19.49 -2.33 7.73
CA VAL A 307 18.19 -1.69 8.00
C VAL A 307 17.21 -2.70 8.59
N VAL A 308 17.08 -3.89 8.01
CA VAL A 308 16.26 -5.00 8.53
C VAL A 308 16.67 -5.37 9.95
N SER A 309 17.98 -5.48 10.21
CA SER A 309 18.51 -5.79 11.55
C SER A 309 18.17 -4.74 12.58
N SER A 310 18.30 -3.45 12.22
CA SER A 310 17.94 -2.33 13.09
C SER A 310 16.43 -2.37 13.46
N LEU A 311 15.55 -2.52 12.47
CA LEU A 311 14.11 -2.62 12.71
C LEU A 311 13.73 -3.88 13.52
N SER A 312 14.45 -5.00 13.32
CA SER A 312 14.26 -6.23 14.11
C SER A 312 14.57 -6.01 15.59
N GLN A 313 15.56 -5.18 15.90
CA GLN A 313 15.92 -4.83 17.28
C GLN A 313 14.96 -3.84 17.93
N GLY A 314 14.05 -3.27 17.16
CA GLY A 314 13.07 -2.29 17.64
C GLY A 314 13.58 -0.86 17.63
N ASP A 315 14.62 -0.57 16.88
CA ASP A 315 15.07 0.78 16.66
C ASP A 315 13.99 1.63 15.94
N ASP A 316 14.06 2.94 16.13
CA ASP A 316 13.21 3.89 15.42
C ASP A 316 13.49 3.87 13.91
N CYS A 317 12.48 4.15 13.10
CA CYS A 317 12.64 4.23 11.65
C CYS A 317 13.67 5.29 11.21
N SER A 318 13.80 6.40 11.97
CA SER A 318 14.84 7.41 11.74
C SER A 318 16.25 6.85 12.00
N LYS A 319 16.45 6.00 13.01
CA LYS A 319 17.74 5.34 13.28
C LYS A 319 18.09 4.34 12.19
N ALA A 320 17.12 3.57 11.69
CA ALA A 320 17.31 2.67 10.56
C ALA A 320 17.75 3.45 9.29
N TRP A 321 17.15 4.63 9.06
CA TRP A 321 17.59 5.57 8.02
C TRP A 321 19.04 6.05 8.23
N GLU A 322 19.40 6.45 9.44
CA GLU A 322 20.76 6.91 9.77
C GLU A 322 21.79 5.81 9.48
N ILE A 323 21.52 4.56 9.89
CA ILE A 323 22.40 3.40 9.64
C ILE A 323 22.60 3.19 8.14
N GLY A 324 21.52 3.09 7.37
CA GLY A 324 21.62 2.86 5.92
C GLY A 324 22.28 4.01 5.18
N SER A 325 21.98 5.26 5.54
CA SER A 325 22.59 6.45 4.95
C SER A 325 24.07 6.57 5.29
N PHE A 326 24.46 6.23 6.52
CA PHE A 326 25.86 6.20 6.93
C PHE A 326 26.64 5.13 6.16
N MET A 327 26.13 3.90 6.05
CA MET A 327 26.76 2.85 5.25
C MET A 327 26.92 3.27 3.79
N ALA A 328 25.88 3.83 3.18
CA ALA A 328 25.95 4.32 1.81
C ALA A 328 27.03 5.41 1.64
N LYS A 329 27.18 6.29 2.62
CA LYS A 329 28.23 7.32 2.62
C LYS A 329 29.62 6.72 2.68
N GLU A 330 29.87 5.76 3.59
CA GLU A 330 31.18 5.09 3.71
C GLU A 330 31.54 4.29 2.46
N MET A 331 30.54 3.75 1.75
CA MET A 331 30.69 3.06 0.47
C MET A 331 30.79 4.02 -0.74
N GLY A 332 30.72 5.35 -0.54
CA GLY A 332 30.86 6.35 -1.59
C GLY A 332 29.58 6.64 -2.41
N TYR A 333 28.40 6.31 -1.89
CA TYR A 333 27.11 6.47 -2.60
C TYR A 333 26.32 7.70 -2.19
N SER A 334 26.90 8.65 -1.44
CA SER A 334 26.17 9.83 -0.95
C SER A 334 25.39 10.58 -2.01
N ASP A 335 25.90 10.69 -3.24
CA ASP A 335 25.27 11.44 -4.33
C ASP A 335 24.28 10.62 -5.17
N ASN A 336 24.30 9.31 -5.01
CA ASN A 336 23.56 8.37 -5.88
C ASN A 336 22.51 7.53 -5.14
N LEU A 337 22.55 7.49 -3.79
CA LEU A 337 21.57 6.75 -3.00
C LEU A 337 20.17 7.36 -3.17
N MET A 338 19.22 6.55 -3.58
CA MET A 338 17.81 6.89 -3.76
C MET A 338 17.55 8.06 -4.74
N GLY A 339 18.39 8.19 -5.77
CA GLY A 339 18.29 9.25 -6.78
C GLY A 339 19.57 10.02 -6.99
N MET A 340 19.56 10.93 -7.95
CA MET A 340 20.62 11.89 -8.23
C MET A 340 20.14 13.32 -7.93
N ASN A 341 21.03 14.19 -7.46
CA ASN A 341 20.68 15.60 -7.24
C ASN A 341 20.26 16.29 -8.53
N PRO A 342 19.19 17.17 -8.52
CA PRO A 342 18.44 17.63 -7.34
C PRO A 342 17.24 16.74 -6.93
N ASP A 343 16.91 15.70 -7.69
CA ASP A 343 15.66 14.94 -7.60
C ASP A 343 15.79 13.68 -6.72
N LYS A 344 16.62 13.75 -5.70
CA LYS A 344 16.92 12.64 -4.81
C LYS A 344 15.83 12.44 -3.75
N SER A 345 15.36 11.20 -3.58
CA SER A 345 14.46 10.82 -2.48
C SER A 345 15.23 10.65 -1.16
N HIS A 346 14.57 10.96 -0.04
CA HIS A 346 15.19 10.98 1.30
C HIS A 346 14.56 9.95 2.25
N PHE A 347 14.40 8.73 1.76
CA PHE A 347 13.94 7.58 2.53
C PHE A 347 14.61 6.29 2.02
N LEU A 348 14.53 5.20 2.79
CA LEU A 348 15.02 3.85 2.41
C LEU A 348 13.93 2.80 2.42
N GLY A 349 12.69 3.20 2.65
CA GLY A 349 11.55 2.31 2.68
C GLY A 349 10.33 2.98 3.28
N HIS A 350 9.18 2.38 3.04
CA HIS A 350 7.88 2.85 3.50
C HIS A 350 7.00 1.69 3.92
N SER A 351 6.06 1.97 4.82
CA SER A 351 5.05 0.97 5.18
C SER A 351 4.09 0.75 4.01
N VAL A 352 3.57 -0.46 3.91
CA VAL A 352 2.58 -0.85 2.91
C VAL A 352 1.37 -1.49 3.58
N GLY A 353 0.23 -1.50 2.91
CA GLY A 353 -1.00 -2.12 3.40
C GLY A 353 -2.09 -2.08 2.34
N LEU A 354 -3.20 -1.43 2.60
CA LEU A 354 -4.22 -1.13 1.58
C LEU A 354 -3.83 0.04 0.66
N GLU A 355 -2.82 0.79 1.05
CA GLU A 355 -2.20 1.87 0.28
C GLU A 355 -0.70 1.60 0.19
N LEU A 356 -0.09 2.02 -0.92
CA LEU A 356 1.33 1.77 -1.18
C LEU A 356 2.25 2.55 -0.23
N ASP A 357 1.91 3.81 0.07
CA ASP A 357 2.71 4.75 0.84
C ASP A 357 2.15 4.95 2.26
N GLU A 358 1.93 3.86 2.99
CA GLU A 358 1.53 3.93 4.40
C GLU A 358 2.69 4.41 5.30
N THR A 359 2.37 4.81 6.52
CA THR A 359 3.34 5.18 7.56
C THR A 359 3.57 4.01 8.54
N PRO A 360 4.74 3.94 9.20
CA PRO A 360 5.88 4.86 9.13
C PRO A 360 6.72 4.72 7.87
N VAL A 361 7.65 5.66 7.67
CA VAL A 361 8.66 5.67 6.59
C VAL A 361 10.05 5.56 7.21
N ILE A 362 10.97 4.86 6.57
CA ILE A 362 12.39 4.82 6.98
C ILE A 362 13.05 6.11 6.48
N ALA A 363 12.91 7.17 7.26
CA ALA A 363 13.39 8.51 6.92
C ALA A 363 13.69 9.32 8.20
N ASN A 364 14.39 10.42 8.03
CA ASN A 364 14.60 11.36 9.12
C ASN A 364 13.26 11.90 9.65
N GLY A 365 13.12 11.98 10.96
CA GLY A 365 11.92 12.50 11.65
C GLY A 365 10.88 11.45 12.05
N PHE A 366 11.01 10.20 11.61
CA PHE A 366 10.17 9.10 12.08
C PHE A 366 10.77 8.46 13.35
N ASN A 367 10.71 9.21 14.44
CA ASN A 367 11.33 8.87 15.75
C ASN A 367 10.44 7.90 16.55
N ARG A 368 10.08 6.80 15.95
CA ARG A 368 9.32 5.71 16.56
C ARG A 368 9.62 4.38 15.86
N PRO A 369 9.56 3.28 16.59
CA PRO A 369 9.77 1.94 16.01
C PRO A 369 8.58 1.54 15.13
N LEU A 370 8.85 0.64 14.19
CA LEU A 370 7.80 -0.13 13.53
C LEU A 370 7.10 -1.02 14.57
N CYS A 371 5.77 -1.00 14.66
CA CYS A 371 5.04 -1.84 15.61
C CYS A 371 5.07 -3.33 15.22
N ILE A 372 4.84 -4.23 16.16
CA ILE A 372 4.58 -5.65 15.85
C ILE A 372 3.35 -5.73 14.94
N GLY A 373 3.42 -6.52 13.87
CA GLY A 373 2.43 -6.54 12.79
C GLY A 373 2.56 -5.38 11.80
N GLY A 374 3.48 -4.44 12.03
CA GLY A 374 3.79 -3.38 11.06
C GLY A 374 4.56 -3.94 9.87
N THR A 375 4.27 -3.44 8.68
CA THR A 375 4.90 -3.87 7.42
C THR A 375 5.76 -2.78 6.84
N MET A 376 6.81 -3.16 6.11
CA MET A 376 7.79 -2.23 5.56
C MET A 376 8.38 -2.78 4.25
N ALA A 377 8.25 -2.05 3.15
CA ALA A 377 9.06 -2.21 1.96
C ALA A 377 10.41 -1.53 2.22
N ILE A 378 11.53 -2.24 2.01
CA ILE A 378 12.88 -1.75 2.29
C ILE A 378 13.69 -1.83 1.00
N GLU A 379 14.04 -0.66 0.44
CA GLU A 379 14.34 -0.49 -0.98
C GLU A 379 15.63 0.30 -1.30
N PRO A 380 16.79 0.05 -0.70
CA PRO A 380 17.99 0.79 -1.06
C PRO A 380 18.36 0.58 -2.54
N LYS A 381 18.49 1.69 -3.26
CA LYS A 381 18.82 1.73 -4.69
C LYS A 381 19.86 2.82 -4.94
N VAL A 382 20.75 2.65 -5.92
CA VAL A 382 21.66 3.68 -6.41
C VAL A 382 21.43 3.93 -7.89
N ILE A 383 21.41 5.23 -8.24
CA ILE A 383 21.10 5.70 -9.58
C ILE A 383 22.31 6.42 -10.17
N TYR A 384 22.64 6.05 -11.40
CA TYR A 384 23.68 6.66 -12.22
C TYR A 384 23.13 7.02 -13.60
N PRO A 385 23.81 7.89 -14.39
CA PRO A 385 23.31 8.28 -15.71
C PRO A 385 23.07 7.11 -16.66
N ASP A 386 23.73 5.98 -16.45
CA ASP A 386 23.69 4.77 -17.28
C ASP A 386 22.85 3.63 -16.67
N GLY A 387 22.17 3.85 -15.53
CA GLY A 387 21.30 2.86 -14.94
C GLY A 387 20.96 3.03 -13.47
N CYS A 388 20.11 2.16 -12.99
CA CYS A 388 19.76 2.00 -11.57
C CYS A 388 20.02 0.56 -11.15
N ILE A 389 20.45 0.36 -9.91
CA ILE A 389 20.58 -0.95 -9.31
C ILE A 389 20.27 -0.90 -7.81
N GLY A 390 19.65 -1.95 -7.31
CA GLY A 390 19.31 -2.08 -5.89
C GLY A 390 18.47 -3.31 -5.64
N THR A 391 17.86 -3.37 -4.47
CA THR A 391 17.01 -4.46 -4.06
C THR A 391 15.84 -3.94 -3.25
N GLU A 392 14.75 -4.69 -3.21
CA GLU A 392 13.60 -4.41 -2.38
C GLU A 392 12.87 -5.69 -2.02
N ASP A 393 12.42 -5.75 -0.79
CA ASP A 393 11.45 -6.73 -0.32
C ASP A 393 10.52 -6.10 0.72
N THR A 394 9.29 -6.60 0.80
CA THR A 394 8.33 -6.26 1.84
C THR A 394 8.52 -7.20 3.03
N PHE A 395 8.59 -6.62 4.21
CA PHE A 395 8.76 -7.33 5.48
C PHE A 395 7.59 -7.02 6.44
N VAL A 396 7.35 -7.91 7.39
CA VAL A 396 6.52 -7.66 8.57
C VAL A 396 7.35 -7.79 9.83
N ARG A 397 7.14 -6.90 10.80
CA ARG A 397 7.75 -7.03 12.12
C ARG A 397 6.97 -8.02 12.97
N THR A 398 7.65 -9.05 13.46
CA THR A 398 7.14 -10.05 14.41
C THR A 398 7.84 -9.90 15.76
N GLU A 399 7.46 -10.71 16.75
CA GLU A 399 8.18 -10.77 18.02
C GLU A 399 9.62 -11.32 17.88
N ASP A 400 9.85 -12.14 16.86
CA ASP A 400 11.15 -12.76 16.56
C ASP A 400 12.04 -11.91 15.63
N GLY A 401 11.56 -10.75 15.16
CA GLY A 401 12.28 -9.86 14.25
C GLY A 401 11.48 -9.53 12.99
N MET A 402 12.18 -9.32 11.86
CA MET A 402 11.56 -9.01 10.57
C MET A 402 11.45 -10.26 9.70
N GLU A 403 10.23 -10.63 9.32
CA GLU A 403 9.92 -11.71 8.37
C GLU A 403 9.72 -11.13 6.97
N CYS A 404 10.38 -11.71 5.96
CA CYS A 404 10.17 -11.32 4.56
C CYS A 404 8.88 -11.93 4.00
N LEU A 405 8.00 -11.10 3.46
CA LEU A 405 6.70 -11.50 2.89
C LEU A 405 6.75 -11.68 1.37
N THR A 406 7.81 -11.22 0.70
CA THR A 406 8.01 -11.34 -0.74
C THR A 406 9.03 -12.44 -1.07
N MET A 407 9.92 -12.21 -2.01
CA MET A 407 10.78 -13.27 -2.51
C MET A 407 11.98 -13.60 -1.60
N GLY A 408 12.55 -12.59 -0.92
CA GLY A 408 13.78 -12.79 -0.13
C GLY A 408 14.83 -13.58 -0.93
N ASN A 409 15.35 -14.64 -0.31
CA ASN A 409 16.35 -15.52 -0.94
C ASN A 409 15.74 -16.55 -1.92
N SER A 410 14.41 -16.61 -2.08
CA SER A 410 13.76 -17.59 -2.96
C SER A 410 13.77 -17.22 -4.45
N PHE A 411 14.22 -15.99 -4.76
CA PHE A 411 14.50 -15.51 -6.12
C PHE A 411 15.81 -14.70 -6.08
N PRO A 412 16.72 -14.87 -7.06
CA PRO A 412 18.02 -14.20 -7.05
C PRO A 412 17.87 -12.68 -7.17
N LEU A 413 18.79 -11.92 -6.56
CA LEU A 413 18.84 -10.46 -6.70
C LEU A 413 19.16 -10.03 -8.12
N PHE A 414 19.95 -10.82 -8.83
CA PHE A 414 20.33 -10.63 -10.23
C PHE A 414 19.95 -11.84 -11.07
N THR A 415 19.41 -11.61 -12.26
CA THR A 415 19.08 -12.63 -13.26
C THR A 415 19.60 -12.21 -14.62
N ASP A 416 20.35 -13.11 -15.26
CA ASP A 416 20.79 -12.98 -16.65
C ASP A 416 19.77 -13.64 -17.59
N TRP A 417 19.55 -13.00 -18.74
CA TRP A 417 18.68 -13.53 -19.82
C TRP A 417 19.53 -14.19 -20.93
N ASP A 418 20.46 -15.01 -20.62
CA ASP A 418 21.25 -15.76 -21.64
C ASP A 418 20.45 -16.88 -22.34
#